data_f598cffa4053f9f146f5eb701815aeda
#
_entry.id   f598cffa4053f9f146f5eb701815aeda
#
_cell.length_a   1.000
_cell.length_b   1.000
_cell.length_c   1.000
_cell.angle_alpha   90.00
_cell.angle_beta   90.00
_cell.angle_gamma   90.00
#
_symmetry.space_group_name_H-M   'P 1'
#
loop_
_entity.id
_entity.type
_entity.pdbx_description
1 polymer ?
#
loop_
_entity_poly.entity_id
_entity_poly.type
_entity_poly.pdbx_seq_one_letter_code
_entity_poly.pdbx_strand_id
1 'polypeptide(L)'
;MNLNEVEIMSIYYSNSGNLIVPIVTFMLGEKWVFYACVFMGLQTIFFWTHCKNVLSHEKGFNPKIFSNINIITIIIAITCFAKYVLPEIITGTLGSVGAMIGPASMFVTGMLIGGMELKKILTDKRTYFISFMRLITIPLIALLILKISGLKGWNKDGEQILLIVFMAVISPVASTVTQMCQVYDNDSRYASAINVLTTIGAIVTMPLMVFMYQIII
;
A
#
# COMPACT_ATOMS: atom_id res chain seq x y z
N MET A 1 20.21 5.52 -13.91
CA MET A 1 19.23 6.60 -13.68
C MET A 1 19.08 6.72 -12.16
N ASN A 2 19.45 7.85 -11.57
CA ASN A 2 19.29 8.03 -10.13
C ASN A 2 17.81 8.33 -9.83
N LEU A 3 17.19 7.48 -9.03
CA LEU A 3 15.84 7.70 -8.52
C LEU A 3 15.89 8.69 -7.36
N ASN A 4 14.94 9.62 -7.30
CA ASN A 4 14.76 10.48 -6.14
C ASN A 4 13.96 9.77 -5.05
N GLU A 5 13.90 10.37 -3.87
CA GLU A 5 13.26 9.76 -2.68
C GLU A 5 11.76 9.52 -2.89
N VAL A 6 11.07 10.43 -3.55
CA VAL A 6 9.64 10.30 -3.88
C VAL A 6 9.41 9.10 -4.79
N GLU A 7 10.25 8.91 -5.80
CA GLU A 7 10.17 7.80 -6.74
C GLU A 7 10.43 6.45 -6.06
N ILE A 8 11.48 6.41 -5.21
CA ILE A 8 11.82 5.21 -4.44
C ILE A 8 10.65 4.82 -3.55
N MET A 9 10.08 5.78 -2.81
CA MET A 9 8.95 5.52 -1.93
C MET A 9 7.69 5.12 -2.72
N SER A 10 7.47 5.71 -3.89
CA SER A 10 6.37 5.35 -4.79
C SER A 10 6.51 3.92 -5.34
N ILE A 11 7.73 3.45 -5.57
CA ILE A 11 7.98 2.06 -6.00
C ILE A 11 7.77 1.08 -4.84
N TYR A 12 8.21 1.40 -3.63
CA TYR A 12 8.16 0.48 -2.51
C TYR A 12 6.77 0.33 -1.88
N TYR A 13 6.02 1.42 -1.73
CA TYR A 13 4.79 1.41 -0.95
C TYR A 13 3.53 1.30 -1.81
N SER A 14 2.74 0.26 -1.54
CA SER A 14 1.48 -0.02 -2.21
C SER A 14 0.28 0.56 -1.47
N ASN A 15 -0.78 0.87 -2.22
CA ASN A 15 -2.07 1.30 -1.67
C ASN A 15 -2.90 0.11 -1.15
N SER A 16 -2.23 -0.82 -0.45
CA SER A 16 -2.89 -2.00 0.11
C SER A 16 -3.94 -1.63 1.15
N GLY A 17 -3.71 -0.58 1.94
CA GLY A 17 -4.64 -0.16 2.99
C GLY A 17 -6.06 0.12 2.49
N ASN A 18 -6.20 0.76 1.35
CA ASN A 18 -7.50 1.18 0.83
C ASN A 18 -8.14 0.16 -0.13
N LEU A 19 -7.34 -0.70 -0.77
CA LEU A 19 -7.81 -1.56 -1.84
C LEU A 19 -7.90 -3.04 -1.46
N ILE A 20 -6.97 -3.55 -0.65
CA ILE A 20 -6.88 -4.99 -0.44
C ILE A 20 -8.02 -5.53 0.41
N VAL A 21 -8.42 -4.85 1.48
CA VAL A 21 -9.50 -5.34 2.34
C VAL A 21 -10.80 -5.53 1.57
N PRO A 22 -11.32 -4.53 0.81
CA PRO A 22 -12.50 -4.72 -0.01
C PRO A 22 -12.36 -5.83 -1.05
N ILE A 23 -11.22 -5.91 -1.73
CA ILE A 23 -10.97 -6.92 -2.78
C ILE A 23 -10.93 -8.32 -2.18
N VAL A 24 -10.21 -8.51 -1.07
CA VAL A 24 -10.12 -9.81 -0.38
C VAL A 24 -11.48 -10.23 0.16
N THR A 25 -12.24 -9.31 0.76
CA THR A 25 -13.59 -9.59 1.24
C THR A 25 -14.50 -10.07 0.10
N PHE A 26 -14.44 -9.38 -1.04
CA PHE A 26 -15.26 -9.72 -2.20
C PHE A 26 -14.84 -11.04 -2.87
N MET A 27 -13.53 -11.27 -3.06
CA MET A 27 -13.03 -12.43 -3.80
C MET A 27 -12.92 -13.70 -2.96
N LEU A 28 -12.52 -13.59 -1.70
CA LEU A 28 -12.16 -14.72 -0.86
C LEU A 28 -13.06 -14.86 0.38
N GLY A 29 -13.73 -13.79 0.78
CA GLY A 29 -14.60 -13.74 1.95
C GLY A 29 -13.92 -13.19 3.22
N GLU A 30 -14.73 -12.88 4.23
CA GLU A 30 -14.30 -12.15 5.45
C GLU A 30 -13.21 -12.88 6.25
N LYS A 31 -13.20 -14.21 6.29
CA LYS A 31 -12.19 -14.98 7.01
C LYS A 31 -10.75 -14.69 6.57
N TRP A 32 -10.58 -14.24 5.33
CA TRP A 32 -9.28 -13.96 4.74
C TRP A 32 -8.77 -12.54 4.97
N VAL A 33 -9.64 -11.65 5.44
CA VAL A 33 -9.30 -10.25 5.75
C VAL A 33 -8.19 -10.15 6.80
N PHE A 34 -8.14 -11.10 7.73
CA PHE A 34 -7.08 -11.16 8.75
C PHE A 34 -5.67 -11.12 8.13
N TYR A 35 -5.42 -11.91 7.09
CA TYR A 35 -4.11 -11.93 6.41
C TYR A 35 -3.79 -10.62 5.69
N ALA A 36 -4.81 -9.98 5.10
CA ALA A 36 -4.66 -8.64 4.54
C ALA A 36 -4.29 -7.60 5.61
N CYS A 37 -4.93 -7.67 6.79
CA CYS A 37 -4.63 -6.79 7.92
C CYS A 37 -3.21 -7.00 8.47
N VAL A 38 -2.70 -8.23 8.51
CA VAL A 38 -1.30 -8.51 8.90
C VAL A 38 -0.33 -7.83 7.93
N PHE A 39 -0.54 -7.96 6.61
CA PHE A 39 0.30 -7.30 5.63
C PHE A 39 0.25 -5.77 5.79
N MET A 40 -0.94 -5.20 5.93
CA MET A 40 -1.14 -3.77 6.15
C MET A 40 -0.43 -3.28 7.41
N GLY A 41 -0.52 -4.03 8.50
CA GLY A 41 0.17 -3.72 9.75
C GLY A 41 1.68 -3.63 9.58
N LEU A 42 2.28 -4.63 8.93
CA LEU A 42 3.72 -4.64 8.61
C LEU A 42 4.09 -3.46 7.71
N GLN A 43 3.33 -3.22 6.64
CA GLN A 43 3.57 -2.10 5.74
C GLN A 43 3.48 -0.76 6.49
N THR A 44 2.53 -0.60 7.42
CA THR A 44 2.38 0.63 8.20
C THR A 44 3.59 0.85 9.13
N ILE A 45 4.14 -0.19 9.74
CA ILE A 45 5.37 -0.10 10.53
C ILE A 45 6.52 0.42 9.64
N PHE A 46 6.73 -0.19 8.46
CA PHE A 46 7.74 0.27 7.51
C PHE A 46 7.47 1.69 7.01
N PHE A 47 6.22 2.07 6.87
CA PHE A 47 5.84 3.41 6.46
C PHE A 47 6.32 4.46 7.47
N TRP A 48 6.04 4.25 8.76
CA TRP A 48 6.40 5.17 9.83
C TRP A 48 7.87 5.07 10.28
N THR A 49 8.58 4.06 9.86
CA THR A 49 10.02 3.90 10.12
C THR A 49 10.83 4.31 8.90
N HIS A 50 10.82 3.50 7.84
CA HIS A 50 11.65 3.68 6.66
C HIS A 50 11.21 4.85 5.79
N CYS A 51 9.91 4.91 5.38
CA CYS A 51 9.43 5.98 4.49
C CYS A 51 9.56 7.34 5.15
N LYS A 52 9.18 7.46 6.43
CA LYS A 52 9.38 8.69 7.21
C LYS A 52 10.84 9.13 7.20
N ASN A 53 11.78 8.24 7.55
CA ASN A 53 13.19 8.60 7.64
C ASN A 53 13.77 9.05 6.30
N VAL A 54 13.38 8.42 5.19
CA VAL A 54 13.84 8.80 3.85
C VAL A 54 13.31 10.18 3.48
N LEU A 55 12.01 10.42 3.66
CA LEU A 55 11.37 11.68 3.24
C LEU A 55 11.68 12.86 4.19
N SER A 56 11.97 12.60 5.48
CA SER A 56 12.36 13.62 6.45
C SER A 56 13.87 13.91 6.44
N HIS A 57 14.67 13.18 5.65
CA HIS A 57 16.13 13.22 5.64
C HIS A 57 16.77 12.93 7.01
N GLU A 58 16.03 12.32 7.94
CA GLU A 58 16.56 11.89 9.24
C GLU A 58 17.47 10.66 9.05
N LYS A 59 18.71 10.76 9.52
CA LYS A 59 19.68 9.67 9.48
C LYS A 59 19.64 8.86 10.77
N GLY A 60 19.44 7.54 10.63
CA GLY A 60 19.57 6.59 11.73
C GLY A 60 18.26 6.13 12.34
N PHE A 61 18.36 5.08 13.18
CA PHE A 61 17.23 4.53 13.91
C PHE A 61 16.94 5.43 15.12
N ASN A 62 15.80 6.12 15.10
CA ASN A 62 15.38 6.94 16.22
C ASN A 62 14.46 6.11 17.14
N PRO A 63 14.87 5.79 18.39
CA PRO A 63 14.05 5.00 19.31
C PRO A 63 12.69 5.65 19.63
N LYS A 64 12.52 6.96 19.39
CA LYS A 64 11.23 7.66 19.47
C LYS A 64 10.18 7.12 18.47
N ILE A 65 10.59 6.28 17.51
CA ILE A 65 9.67 5.56 16.62
C ILE A 65 8.66 4.74 17.42
N PHE A 66 9.07 4.09 18.50
CA PHE A 66 8.15 3.33 19.35
C PHE A 66 7.15 4.20 20.12
N SER A 67 7.42 5.49 20.25
CA SER A 67 6.47 6.48 20.80
C SER A 67 5.53 7.05 19.74
N ASN A 68 5.64 6.61 18.47
CA ASN A 68 4.72 7.04 17.42
C ASN A 68 3.34 6.44 17.67
N ILE A 69 2.32 7.31 17.72
CA ILE A 69 0.94 6.90 18.01
C ILE A 69 0.42 5.82 17.06
N ASN A 70 0.83 5.83 15.79
CA ASN A 70 0.40 4.84 14.81
C ASN A 70 0.99 3.46 15.12
N ILE A 71 2.26 3.39 15.53
CA ILE A 71 2.91 2.12 15.91
C ILE A 71 2.31 1.59 17.21
N ILE A 72 2.11 2.47 18.21
CA ILE A 72 1.44 2.10 19.47
C ILE A 72 0.04 1.55 19.18
N THR A 73 -0.73 2.21 18.33
CA THR A 73 -2.08 1.77 17.95
C THR A 73 -2.08 0.40 17.28
N ILE A 74 -1.11 0.11 16.40
CA ILE A 74 -0.96 -1.20 15.76
C ILE A 74 -0.64 -2.28 16.80
N ILE A 75 0.28 -2.01 17.72
CA ILE A 75 0.63 -2.96 18.78
C ILE A 75 -0.59 -3.24 19.67
N ILE A 76 -1.34 -2.20 20.06
CA ILE A 76 -2.57 -2.34 20.82
C ILE A 76 -3.60 -3.15 20.03
N ALA A 77 -3.79 -2.84 18.75
CA ALA A 77 -4.72 -3.56 17.89
C ALA A 77 -4.37 -5.06 17.82
N ILE A 78 -3.13 -5.42 17.54
CA ILE A 78 -2.71 -6.82 17.46
C ILE A 78 -2.86 -7.53 18.80
N THR A 79 -2.50 -6.90 19.91
CA THR A 79 -2.54 -7.52 21.25
C THR A 79 -3.95 -7.61 21.82
N CYS A 80 -4.76 -6.56 21.67
CA CYS A 80 -6.11 -6.51 22.21
C CYS A 80 -7.11 -7.30 21.36
N PHE A 81 -7.07 -7.13 20.04
CA PHE A 81 -8.03 -7.80 19.16
C PHE A 81 -7.77 -9.29 18.97
N ALA A 82 -6.53 -9.76 19.17
CA ALA A 82 -6.23 -11.19 19.16
C ALA A 82 -6.77 -11.92 20.40
N LYS A 83 -7.04 -11.20 21.50
CA LYS A 83 -7.40 -11.79 22.80
C LYS A 83 -8.81 -11.44 23.28
N TYR A 84 -9.36 -10.29 22.89
CA TYR A 84 -10.64 -9.80 23.40
C TYR A 84 -11.62 -9.52 22.27
N VAL A 85 -12.84 -10.02 22.42
CA VAL A 85 -13.96 -9.63 21.54
C VAL A 85 -14.47 -8.27 22.05
N LEU A 86 -14.27 -7.24 21.27
CA LEU A 86 -14.77 -5.92 21.60
C LEU A 86 -16.27 -5.82 21.33
N PRO A 87 -17.01 -5.02 22.12
CA PRO A 87 -18.42 -4.73 21.87
C PRO A 87 -18.64 -4.20 20.45
N GLU A 88 -19.75 -4.60 19.84
CA GLU A 88 -20.09 -4.25 18.44
C GLU A 88 -20.15 -2.74 18.20
N ILE A 89 -20.58 -1.95 19.18
CA ILE A 89 -20.59 -0.49 19.12
C ILE A 89 -19.18 0.06 18.91
N ILE A 90 -18.16 -0.49 19.58
CA ILE A 90 -16.77 -0.03 19.45
C ILE A 90 -16.21 -0.44 18.09
N THR A 91 -16.38 -1.69 17.70
CA THR A 91 -15.88 -2.20 16.42
C THR A 91 -16.56 -1.52 15.23
N GLY A 92 -17.86 -1.30 15.28
CA GLY A 92 -18.62 -0.57 14.27
C GLY A 92 -18.19 0.89 14.15
N THR A 93 -17.97 1.58 15.28
CA THR A 93 -17.49 2.96 15.28
C THR A 93 -16.08 3.06 14.69
N LEU A 94 -15.15 2.19 15.12
CA LEU A 94 -13.79 2.15 14.60
C LEU A 94 -13.78 1.81 13.10
N GLY A 95 -14.64 0.88 12.66
CA GLY A 95 -14.81 0.53 11.26
C GLY A 95 -15.30 1.71 10.43
N SER A 96 -16.29 2.45 10.91
CA SER A 96 -16.83 3.64 10.21
C SER A 96 -15.78 4.75 10.07
N VAL A 97 -15.01 5.02 11.13
CA VAL A 97 -13.90 6.00 11.09
C VAL A 97 -12.80 5.51 10.14
N GLY A 98 -12.44 4.23 10.18
CA GLY A 98 -11.46 3.63 9.28
C GLY A 98 -11.87 3.71 7.81
N ALA A 99 -13.14 3.52 7.51
CA ALA A 99 -13.68 3.63 6.15
C ALA A 99 -13.56 5.04 5.54
N MET A 100 -13.39 6.09 6.35
CA MET A 100 -13.15 7.45 5.87
C MET A 100 -11.75 7.68 5.31
N ILE A 101 -10.77 6.82 5.62
CA ILE A 101 -9.37 6.96 5.19
C ILE A 101 -9.28 6.98 3.67
N GLY A 102 -9.95 6.07 2.98
CA GLY A 102 -9.97 5.98 1.52
C GLY A 102 -10.47 7.26 0.85
N PRO A 103 -11.72 7.68 1.11
CA PRO A 103 -12.28 8.93 0.56
C PRO A 103 -11.44 10.18 0.90
N ALA A 104 -10.98 10.31 2.15
CA ALA A 104 -10.16 11.45 2.57
C ALA A 104 -8.81 11.49 1.81
N SER A 105 -8.15 10.35 1.64
CA SER A 105 -6.90 10.24 0.87
C SER A 105 -7.09 10.61 -0.60
N MET A 106 -8.19 10.16 -1.22
CA MET A 106 -8.50 10.49 -2.62
C MET A 106 -8.86 11.96 -2.77
N PHE A 107 -9.53 12.56 -1.79
CA PHE A 107 -9.84 13.99 -1.78
C PHE A 107 -8.57 14.84 -1.74
N VAL A 108 -7.63 14.55 -0.83
CA VAL A 108 -6.32 15.24 -0.77
C VAL A 108 -5.56 15.09 -2.08
N THR A 109 -5.50 13.88 -2.63
CA THR A 109 -4.85 13.61 -3.92
C THR A 109 -5.50 14.42 -5.05
N GLY A 110 -6.83 14.46 -5.10
CA GLY A 110 -7.60 15.25 -6.07
C GLY A 110 -7.34 16.75 -5.97
N MET A 111 -7.27 17.29 -4.74
CA MET A 111 -6.93 18.70 -4.51
C MET A 111 -5.54 19.07 -5.02
N LEU A 112 -4.54 18.22 -4.78
CA LEU A 112 -3.17 18.44 -5.24
C LEU A 112 -3.08 18.45 -6.76
N ILE A 113 -3.78 17.52 -7.42
CA ILE A 113 -3.83 17.42 -8.89
C ILE A 113 -4.64 18.53 -9.52
N GLY A 114 -5.75 18.95 -8.88
CA GLY A 114 -6.59 20.05 -9.37
C GLY A 114 -5.84 21.38 -9.53
N GLY A 115 -4.74 21.57 -8.79
CA GLY A 115 -3.83 22.71 -8.92
C GLY A 115 -2.70 22.53 -9.93
N MET A 116 -2.67 21.43 -10.70
CA MET A 116 -1.60 21.12 -11.66
C MET A 116 -2.09 21.20 -13.10
N GLU A 117 -1.17 21.53 -14.01
CA GLU A 117 -1.42 21.37 -15.44
C GLU A 117 -1.40 19.87 -15.82
N LEU A 118 -2.56 19.26 -15.99
CA LEU A 118 -2.72 17.84 -16.34
C LEU A 118 -1.85 17.42 -17.54
N LYS A 119 -1.66 18.34 -18.50
CA LYS A 119 -0.80 18.10 -19.65
C LYS A 119 0.66 17.81 -19.24
N LYS A 120 1.20 18.49 -18.23
CA LYS A 120 2.57 18.23 -17.73
C LYS A 120 2.68 16.86 -17.09
N ILE A 121 1.66 16.45 -16.33
CA ILE A 121 1.61 15.12 -15.70
C ILE A 121 1.62 14.02 -16.77
N LEU A 122 0.75 14.18 -17.77
CA LEU A 122 0.57 13.18 -18.83
C LEU A 122 1.70 13.16 -19.88
N THR A 123 2.58 14.16 -19.90
CA THR A 123 3.73 14.20 -20.81
C THR A 123 5.06 13.84 -20.16
N ASP A 124 5.10 13.74 -18.82
CA ASP A 124 6.33 13.40 -18.11
C ASP A 124 6.67 11.91 -18.24
N LYS A 125 7.67 11.63 -19.06
CA LYS A 125 8.17 10.26 -19.31
C LYS A 125 8.65 9.55 -18.03
N ARG A 126 9.10 10.32 -17.05
CA ARG A 126 9.62 9.78 -15.79
C ARG A 126 8.49 9.23 -14.92
N THR A 127 7.35 9.92 -14.88
CA THR A 127 6.13 9.42 -14.22
C THR A 127 5.66 8.09 -14.81
N TYR A 128 5.68 7.96 -16.15
CA TYR A 128 5.33 6.69 -16.82
C TYR A 128 6.34 5.58 -16.50
N PHE A 129 7.63 5.89 -16.46
CA PHE A 129 8.65 4.91 -16.08
C PHE A 129 8.43 4.37 -14.67
N ILE A 130 8.21 5.24 -13.67
CA ILE A 130 7.93 4.84 -12.29
C ILE A 130 6.64 4.02 -12.21
N SER A 131 5.59 4.44 -12.92
CA SER A 131 4.32 3.71 -12.98
C SER A 131 4.49 2.32 -13.60
N PHE A 132 5.28 2.18 -14.65
CA PHE A 132 5.61 0.90 -15.27
C PHE A 132 6.40 0.00 -14.29
N MET A 133 7.41 0.55 -13.63
CA MET A 133 8.16 -0.18 -12.60
C MET A 133 7.22 -0.70 -11.53
N ARG A 134 6.30 0.14 -11.04
CA ARG A 134 5.37 -0.19 -9.96
C ARG A 134 4.32 -1.22 -10.35
N LEU A 135 3.70 -1.06 -11.55
CA LEU A 135 2.56 -1.87 -11.98
C LEU A 135 2.94 -3.15 -12.72
N ILE A 136 4.14 -3.21 -13.27
CA ILE A 136 4.59 -4.34 -14.10
C ILE A 136 5.83 -4.99 -13.51
N THR A 137 6.93 -4.25 -13.37
CA THR A 137 8.23 -4.84 -13.01
C THR A 137 8.22 -5.44 -11.61
N ILE A 138 7.77 -4.68 -10.60
CA ILE A 138 7.70 -5.16 -9.21
C ILE A 138 6.74 -6.35 -9.07
N PRO A 139 5.50 -6.33 -9.62
CA PRO A 139 4.63 -7.50 -9.64
C PRO A 139 5.25 -8.74 -10.27
N LEU A 140 5.93 -8.62 -11.40
CA LEU A 140 6.57 -9.76 -12.05
C LEU A 140 7.71 -10.35 -11.20
N ILE A 141 8.53 -9.49 -10.60
CA ILE A 141 9.58 -9.93 -9.67
C ILE A 141 8.96 -10.65 -8.47
N ALA A 142 7.90 -10.08 -7.88
CA ALA A 142 7.19 -10.68 -6.76
C ALA A 142 6.60 -12.05 -7.14
N LEU A 143 5.97 -12.16 -8.30
CA LEU A 143 5.42 -13.41 -8.80
C LEU A 143 6.51 -14.49 -8.97
N LEU A 144 7.66 -14.11 -9.50
CA LEU A 144 8.80 -15.00 -9.66
C LEU A 144 9.34 -15.48 -8.29
N ILE A 145 9.49 -14.55 -7.33
CA ILE A 145 9.90 -14.87 -5.97
C ILE A 145 8.91 -15.84 -5.31
N LEU A 146 7.62 -15.58 -5.40
CA LEU A 146 6.57 -16.44 -4.83
C LEU A 146 6.61 -17.84 -5.45
N LYS A 147 6.82 -17.94 -6.77
CA LYS A 147 6.96 -19.23 -7.46
C LYS A 147 8.16 -20.03 -6.97
N ILE A 148 9.32 -19.38 -6.85
CA ILE A 148 10.57 -20.06 -6.46
C ILE A 148 10.57 -20.41 -4.97
N SER A 149 9.86 -19.64 -4.13
CA SER A 149 9.84 -19.82 -2.68
C SER A 149 9.27 -21.16 -2.22
N GLY A 150 8.43 -21.81 -3.03
CA GLY A 150 7.77 -23.07 -2.67
C GLY A 150 6.78 -22.98 -1.51
N LEU A 151 6.49 -21.77 -1.02
CA LEU A 151 5.63 -21.54 0.15
C LEU A 151 4.17 -21.98 -0.05
N LYS A 152 3.74 -22.20 -1.28
CA LYS A 152 2.39 -22.72 -1.60
C LYS A 152 2.09 -24.04 -0.85
N GLY A 153 3.10 -24.91 -0.73
CA GLY A 153 2.95 -26.21 -0.07
C GLY A 153 3.10 -26.21 1.45
N TRP A 154 3.43 -25.09 2.06
CA TRP A 154 3.74 -25.02 3.50
C TRP A 154 2.49 -25.18 4.38
N ASN A 155 1.32 -24.74 3.92
CA ASN A 155 0.05 -24.85 4.63
C ASN A 155 -1.08 -25.14 3.63
N LYS A 156 -2.20 -25.74 4.13
CA LYS A 156 -3.42 -25.96 3.33
C LYS A 156 -3.98 -24.68 2.70
N ASP A 157 -3.81 -23.55 3.39
CA ASP A 157 -4.28 -22.23 2.98
C ASP A 157 -3.16 -21.39 2.29
N GLY A 158 -2.00 -21.99 2.02
CA GLY A 158 -0.82 -21.31 1.51
C GLY A 158 -1.06 -20.54 0.21
N GLU A 159 -1.81 -21.15 -0.71
CA GLU A 159 -2.13 -20.53 -2.01
C GLU A 159 -2.93 -19.22 -1.85
N GLN A 160 -3.97 -19.24 -1.00
CA GLN A 160 -4.80 -18.07 -0.75
C GLN A 160 -4.04 -16.98 0.00
N ILE A 161 -3.19 -17.35 0.98
CA ILE A 161 -2.35 -16.40 1.70
C ILE A 161 -1.37 -15.73 0.74
N LEU A 162 -0.71 -16.49 -0.13
CA LEU A 162 0.20 -15.94 -1.13
C LEU A 162 -0.53 -15.04 -2.14
N LEU A 163 -1.75 -15.39 -2.54
CA LEU A 163 -2.58 -14.56 -3.40
C LEU A 163 -2.88 -13.21 -2.73
N ILE A 164 -3.23 -13.20 -1.43
CA ILE A 164 -3.48 -11.96 -0.68
C ILE A 164 -2.23 -11.08 -0.63
N VAL A 165 -1.08 -11.66 -0.30
CA VAL A 165 0.20 -10.94 -0.30
C VAL A 165 0.51 -10.40 -1.70
N PHE A 166 0.30 -11.20 -2.73
CA PHE A 166 0.52 -10.77 -4.11
C PHE A 166 -0.43 -9.63 -4.50
N MET A 167 -1.74 -9.72 -4.18
CA MET A 167 -2.70 -8.64 -4.41
C MET A 167 -2.27 -7.33 -3.70
N ALA A 168 -1.73 -7.43 -2.50
CA ALA A 168 -1.20 -6.28 -1.80
C ALA A 168 0.01 -5.65 -2.54
N VAL A 169 0.91 -6.48 -3.06
CA VAL A 169 2.08 -6.05 -3.82
C VAL A 169 1.69 -5.40 -5.15
N ILE A 170 0.73 -5.95 -5.90
CA ILE A 170 0.32 -5.44 -7.22
C ILE A 170 -0.55 -4.18 -7.15
N SER A 171 -0.96 -3.76 -5.96
CA SER A 171 -1.73 -2.53 -5.76
C SER A 171 -0.96 -1.29 -6.22
N PRO A 172 -1.63 -0.22 -6.67
CA PRO A 172 -0.98 1.02 -7.11
C PRO A 172 -0.18 1.68 -5.99
N VAL A 173 0.43 2.82 -6.27
CA VAL A 173 1.19 3.59 -5.27
C VAL A 173 0.29 4.02 -4.12
N ALA A 174 0.82 3.95 -2.90
CA ALA A 174 0.09 4.37 -1.70
C ALA A 174 -0.18 5.88 -1.72
N SER A 175 -1.44 6.28 -1.53
CA SER A 175 -1.81 7.70 -1.35
C SER A 175 -1.13 8.33 -0.14
N THR A 176 -0.78 7.53 0.86
CA THR A 176 -0.01 7.96 2.03
C THR A 176 1.40 8.46 1.67
N VAL A 177 2.03 8.00 0.57
CA VAL A 177 3.30 8.57 0.08
C VAL A 177 3.11 10.04 -0.28
N THR A 178 2.03 10.37 -1.01
CA THR A 178 1.69 11.75 -1.33
C THR A 178 1.52 12.63 -0.07
N GLN A 179 0.81 12.10 0.93
CA GLN A 179 0.60 12.81 2.20
C GLN A 179 1.90 13.00 2.98
N MET A 180 2.77 11.99 3.02
CA MET A 180 4.09 12.09 3.64
C MET A 180 4.97 13.11 2.91
N CYS A 181 4.97 13.13 1.57
CA CYS A 181 5.67 14.14 0.80
C CYS A 181 5.20 15.56 1.15
N GLN A 182 3.88 15.73 1.39
CA GLN A 182 3.32 17.01 1.80
C GLN A 182 3.76 17.42 3.22
N VAL A 183 3.78 16.47 4.17
CA VAL A 183 4.16 16.72 5.57
C VAL A 183 5.66 17.04 5.70
N TYR A 184 6.50 16.43 4.86
CA TYR A 184 7.98 16.60 4.91
C TYR A 184 8.53 17.48 3.79
N ASP A 185 7.70 18.36 3.21
CA ASP A 185 8.10 19.35 2.19
C ASP A 185 8.82 18.75 0.96
N ASN A 186 8.48 17.52 0.60
CA ASN A 186 8.90 16.90 -0.65
C ASN A 186 7.92 17.22 -1.78
N ASP A 187 8.24 16.82 -3.03
CA ASP A 187 7.38 17.07 -4.19
C ASP A 187 6.08 16.21 -4.14
N SER A 188 5.12 16.69 -3.31
CA SER A 188 3.81 16.05 -3.16
C SER A 188 2.98 16.10 -4.45
N ARG A 189 3.21 17.08 -5.33
CA ARG A 189 2.54 17.17 -6.64
C ARG A 189 3.00 16.04 -7.54
N TYR A 190 4.30 15.82 -7.63
CA TYR A 190 4.87 14.71 -8.38
C TYR A 190 4.42 13.35 -7.84
N ALA A 191 4.43 13.18 -6.50
CA ALA A 191 3.88 11.98 -5.85
C ALA A 191 2.40 11.74 -6.20
N SER A 192 1.58 12.81 -6.23
CA SER A 192 0.17 12.74 -6.63
C SER A 192 0.01 12.31 -8.08
N ALA A 193 0.84 12.82 -8.99
CA ALA A 193 0.82 12.46 -10.39
C ALA A 193 1.09 10.95 -10.58
N ILE A 194 2.12 10.43 -9.91
CA ILE A 194 2.44 8.98 -9.93
C ILE A 194 1.27 8.17 -9.32
N ASN A 195 0.71 8.62 -8.20
CA ASN A 195 -0.39 7.94 -7.54
C ASN A 195 -1.61 7.80 -8.47
N VAL A 196 -2.04 8.87 -9.12
CA VAL A 196 -3.19 8.85 -10.05
C VAL A 196 -2.91 7.98 -11.26
N LEU A 197 -1.75 8.14 -11.89
CA LEU A 197 -1.41 7.35 -13.07
C LEU A 197 -1.36 5.86 -12.75
N THR A 198 -0.78 5.48 -11.60
CA THR A 198 -0.75 4.09 -11.16
C THR A 198 -2.14 3.58 -10.73
N THR A 199 -2.98 4.41 -10.15
CA THR A 199 -4.36 4.03 -9.78
C THR A 199 -5.20 3.75 -11.02
N ILE A 200 -5.12 4.60 -12.06
CA ILE A 200 -5.79 4.37 -13.33
C ILE A 200 -5.23 3.10 -14.02
N GLY A 201 -3.91 2.96 -14.06
CA GLY A 201 -3.27 1.79 -14.66
C GLY A 201 -3.60 0.49 -13.92
N ALA A 202 -3.81 0.53 -12.62
CA ALA A 202 -4.14 -0.63 -11.80
C ALA A 202 -5.48 -1.27 -12.17
N ILE A 203 -6.42 -0.51 -12.74
CA ILE A 203 -7.72 -1.02 -13.21
C ILE A 203 -7.51 -2.18 -14.21
N VAL A 204 -6.49 -2.06 -15.05
CA VAL A 204 -6.15 -3.09 -16.07
C VAL A 204 -5.08 -4.05 -15.55
N THR A 205 -4.05 -3.53 -14.89
CA THR A 205 -2.89 -4.35 -14.52
C THR A 205 -3.18 -5.30 -13.35
N MET A 206 -4.00 -4.92 -12.38
CA MET A 206 -4.31 -5.82 -11.24
C MET A 206 -5.03 -7.09 -11.69
N PRO A 207 -6.15 -7.05 -12.45
CA PRO A 207 -6.79 -8.27 -12.95
C PRO A 207 -5.84 -9.14 -13.80
N LEU A 208 -5.04 -8.49 -14.66
CA LEU A 208 -4.07 -9.21 -15.49
C LEU A 208 -3.03 -9.95 -14.63
N MET A 209 -2.49 -9.30 -13.60
CA MET A 209 -1.50 -9.90 -12.70
C MET A 209 -2.10 -11.02 -11.85
N VAL A 210 -3.34 -10.87 -11.37
CA VAL A 210 -4.05 -11.96 -10.66
C VAL A 210 -4.25 -13.15 -11.58
N PHE A 211 -4.64 -12.93 -12.84
CA PHE A 211 -4.76 -14.00 -13.82
C PHE A 211 -3.43 -14.71 -14.08
N MET A 212 -2.33 -13.94 -14.21
CA MET A 212 -0.99 -14.51 -14.34
C MET A 212 -0.59 -15.33 -13.10
N TYR A 213 -0.95 -14.86 -11.90
CA TYR A 213 -0.71 -15.61 -10.66
C TYR A 213 -1.39 -16.97 -10.70
N GLN A 214 -2.66 -17.04 -11.08
CA GLN A 214 -3.43 -18.28 -11.17
C GLN A 214 -2.89 -19.29 -12.19
N ILE A 215 -2.21 -18.82 -13.25
CA ILE A 215 -1.59 -19.70 -14.25
C ILE A 215 -0.23 -20.21 -13.77
N ILE A 216 0.52 -19.36 -13.05
CA ILE A 216 1.95 -19.61 -12.76
C ILE A 216 2.13 -20.35 -11.42
N ILE A 217 1.28 -20.08 -10.44
CA ILE A 217 1.31 -20.63 -9.08
C ILE A 217 0.15 -21.60 -8.86
#